data_2a084dd0f033459e52b9dba2498bc554
#
_entry.id   2a084dd0f033459e52b9dba2498bc554
#
_cell.length_a   1.000
_cell.length_b   1.000
_cell.length_c   1.000
_cell.angle_alpha   90.00
_cell.angle_beta   90.00
_cell.angle_gamma   90.00
#
_symmetry.space_group_name_H-M   'P 1'
#
loop_
_entity.id
_entity.type
_entity.pdbx_description
1 polymer ?
#
loop_
_entity_poly.entity_id
_entity_poly.type
_entity_poly.pdbx_seq_one_letter_code
_entity_poly.pdbx_strand_id
1 'polypeptide(L)'
;MRRAIIDIGTNSVRLLIAEKLENGEWNILSKKLNSTRLGEGMSQQKNLSAAAKERTLRAVADFVNDAKEVGIDDLYAYGTAIFRDSPDGASFAKEVEEKTQIPLHILSGTEEAFYSYVGAAGSPGALTAVVDIGGGSTEICMGFGNDIGFRTSLPLGCVRCTGQFDMVGARGIGELKKHCFELFSRADEVAAVKRWVFVGGTATSVASMLQEMEEYDAKKIQGFEINPEDVTDLLKKLFNISYEERCHLKGLRPERADIIVAGVTILDALMEYFAVEKAIVSDRDLQEGLLEADVISPV
;
A
#
# COMPACT_ATOMS: atom_id res chain seq x y z
N MET A 1 13.68 5.52 -22.97
CA MET A 1 12.70 6.39 -22.29
C MET A 1 12.73 6.07 -20.81
N ARG A 2 12.97 7.06 -19.97
CA ARG A 2 12.98 6.94 -18.52
C ARG A 2 11.76 7.62 -17.92
N ARG A 3 11.09 6.98 -16.99
CA ARG A 3 9.90 7.49 -16.33
C ARG A 3 10.03 7.40 -14.82
N ALA A 4 9.57 8.43 -14.13
CA ALA A 4 9.48 8.45 -12.68
C ALA A 4 8.02 8.54 -12.24
N ILE A 5 7.67 7.80 -11.18
CA ILE A 5 6.35 7.81 -10.54
C ILE A 5 6.52 8.12 -9.08
N ILE A 6 5.87 9.20 -8.64
CA ILE A 6 5.75 9.56 -7.22
C ILE A 6 4.34 9.19 -6.76
N ASP A 7 4.25 8.33 -5.74
CA ASP A 7 3.01 7.95 -5.07
C ASP A 7 2.97 8.56 -3.67
N ILE A 8 1.94 9.35 -3.39
CA ILE A 8 1.75 10.05 -2.12
C ILE A 8 0.60 9.39 -1.38
N GLY A 9 0.94 8.49 -0.46
CA GLY A 9 0.00 7.75 0.36
C GLY A 9 -0.23 8.33 1.75
N THR A 10 -1.10 7.66 2.50
CA THR A 10 -1.46 8.03 3.88
C THR A 10 -0.27 7.93 4.84
N ASN A 11 0.61 6.95 4.65
CA ASN A 11 1.78 6.73 5.51
C ASN A 11 3.10 7.21 4.89
N SER A 12 3.26 7.05 3.59
CA SER A 12 4.55 7.21 2.92
C SER A 12 4.41 7.92 1.59
N VAL A 13 5.46 8.62 1.19
CA VAL A 13 5.72 9.02 -0.20
C VAL A 13 6.72 8.03 -0.78
N ARG A 14 6.46 7.57 -2.00
CA ARG A 14 7.33 6.61 -2.70
C ARG A 14 7.74 7.17 -4.06
N LEU A 15 8.97 6.89 -4.46
CA LEU A 15 9.50 7.18 -5.78
C LEU A 15 9.91 5.87 -6.46
N LEU A 16 9.45 5.67 -7.67
CA LEU A 16 9.92 4.64 -8.58
C LEU A 16 10.47 5.29 -9.83
N ILE A 17 11.70 4.93 -10.24
CA ILE A 17 12.31 5.35 -11.50
C ILE A 17 12.58 4.10 -12.32
N ALA A 18 12.13 4.09 -13.57
CA ALA A 18 12.31 2.97 -14.48
C ALA A 18 12.71 3.43 -15.88
N GLU A 19 13.40 2.54 -16.61
CA GLU A 19 13.78 2.71 -17.99
C GLU A 19 13.10 1.66 -18.87
N LYS A 20 12.43 2.10 -19.94
CA LYS A 20 11.81 1.22 -20.91
C LYS A 20 12.89 0.64 -21.83
N LEU A 21 13.03 -0.68 -21.83
CA LEU A 21 13.97 -1.42 -22.66
C LEU A 21 13.47 -1.55 -24.10
N GLU A 22 14.33 -1.99 -25.02
CA GLU A 22 13.98 -2.19 -26.43
C GLU A 22 12.90 -3.27 -26.63
N ASN A 23 12.84 -4.26 -25.74
CA ASN A 23 11.80 -5.30 -25.74
C ASN A 23 10.45 -4.82 -25.20
N GLY A 24 10.34 -3.56 -24.78
CA GLY A 24 9.13 -2.96 -24.22
C GLY A 24 8.96 -3.14 -22.71
N GLU A 25 9.79 -3.94 -22.05
CA GLU A 25 9.76 -4.14 -20.60
C GLU A 25 10.36 -2.95 -19.83
N TRP A 26 9.92 -2.78 -18.59
CA TRP A 26 10.45 -1.77 -17.69
C TRP A 26 11.55 -2.36 -16.79
N ASN A 27 12.73 -1.76 -16.85
CA ASN A 27 13.83 -2.02 -15.92
C ASN A 27 13.80 -1.00 -14.79
N ILE A 28 13.60 -1.45 -13.56
CA ILE A 28 13.56 -0.57 -12.38
C ILE A 28 14.98 -0.12 -12.04
N LEU A 29 15.21 1.18 -12.11
CA LEU A 29 16.48 1.81 -11.77
C LEU A 29 16.58 2.18 -10.30
N SER A 30 15.47 2.62 -9.69
CA SER A 30 15.45 3.03 -8.29
C SER A 30 14.04 2.91 -7.69
N LYS A 31 13.96 2.46 -6.44
CA LYS A 31 12.80 2.60 -5.57
C LYS A 31 13.23 3.30 -4.28
N LYS A 32 12.55 4.39 -3.91
CA LYS A 32 12.78 5.10 -2.65
C LYS A 32 11.47 5.26 -1.89
N LEU A 33 11.58 5.32 -0.57
CA LEU A 33 10.43 5.52 0.32
C LEU A 33 10.80 6.50 1.43
N ASN A 34 9.89 7.44 1.71
CA ASN A 34 9.94 8.34 2.85
C ASN A 34 8.64 8.24 3.66
N SER A 35 8.73 7.87 4.92
CA SER A 35 7.59 7.74 5.84
C SER A 35 7.14 9.12 6.35
N THR A 36 6.43 9.88 5.54
CA THR A 36 5.98 11.24 5.86
C THR A 36 4.81 11.28 6.83
N ARG A 37 4.07 10.15 6.96
CA ARG A 37 2.92 9.99 7.87
C ARG A 37 1.88 11.08 7.68
N LEU A 38 1.49 11.34 6.42
CA LEU A 38 0.54 12.40 6.07
C LEU A 38 -0.81 12.23 6.80
N GLY A 39 -1.24 10.98 7.03
CA GLY A 39 -2.48 10.65 7.76
C GLY A 39 -2.34 10.63 9.28
N GLU A 40 -1.21 11.04 9.85
CA GLU A 40 -1.01 11.07 11.30
C GLU A 40 -2.04 11.99 11.99
N GLY A 41 -2.73 11.46 13.01
CA GLY A 41 -3.70 12.23 13.79
C GLY A 41 -5.06 12.47 13.13
N MET A 42 -5.33 11.97 11.93
CA MET A 42 -6.61 12.20 11.23
C MET A 42 -7.83 11.62 11.95
N SER A 43 -7.68 10.63 12.82
CA SER A 43 -8.78 10.13 13.67
C SER A 43 -9.24 11.15 14.71
N GLN A 44 -8.36 12.06 15.11
CA GLN A 44 -8.61 13.09 16.11
C GLN A 44 -8.89 14.47 15.46
N GLN A 45 -8.21 14.77 14.37
CA GLN A 45 -8.33 16.00 13.61
C GLN A 45 -8.76 15.66 12.18
N LYS A 46 -9.88 16.20 11.71
CA LYS A 46 -10.37 15.89 10.36
C LYS A 46 -9.42 16.35 9.25
N ASN A 47 -8.62 17.39 9.49
CA ASN A 47 -7.69 17.97 8.52
C ASN A 47 -6.28 17.42 8.70
N LEU A 48 -5.49 17.48 7.64
CA LEU A 48 -4.06 17.14 7.63
C LEU A 48 -3.28 18.12 8.53
N SER A 49 -2.38 17.62 9.36
CA SER A 49 -1.58 18.50 10.22
C SER A 49 -0.56 19.30 9.38
N ALA A 50 -0.29 20.57 9.78
CA ALA A 50 0.68 21.41 9.08
C ALA A 50 2.08 20.74 9.02
N ALA A 51 2.48 20.07 10.11
CA ALA A 51 3.76 19.36 10.17
C ALA A 51 3.82 18.19 9.19
N ALA A 52 2.73 17.41 9.03
CA ALA A 52 2.67 16.30 8.09
C ALA A 52 2.68 16.80 6.63
N LYS A 53 1.96 17.88 6.34
CA LYS A 53 2.01 18.54 5.02
C LYS A 53 3.42 18.99 4.67
N GLU A 54 4.11 19.67 5.60
CA GLU A 54 5.48 20.15 5.37
C GLU A 54 6.46 18.99 5.11
N ARG A 55 6.38 17.91 5.91
CA ARG A 55 7.21 16.71 5.70
C ARG A 55 6.95 16.11 4.31
N THR A 56 5.67 16.03 3.91
CA THR A 56 5.28 15.46 2.62
C THR A 56 5.75 16.33 1.46
N LEU A 57 5.55 17.65 1.52
CA LEU A 57 6.05 18.59 0.50
C LEU A 57 7.56 18.48 0.31
N ARG A 58 8.31 18.42 1.41
CA ARG A 58 9.77 18.25 1.38
C ARG A 58 10.15 16.93 0.70
N ALA A 59 9.53 15.82 1.11
CA ALA A 59 9.81 14.50 0.53
C ALA A 59 9.50 14.44 -0.98
N VAL A 60 8.38 15.05 -1.41
CA VAL A 60 8.02 15.12 -2.84
C VAL A 60 9.05 15.98 -3.61
N ALA A 61 9.44 17.14 -3.06
CA ALA A 61 10.45 18.00 -3.69
C ALA A 61 11.80 17.29 -3.83
N ASP A 62 12.23 16.57 -2.80
CA ASP A 62 13.46 15.77 -2.82
C ASP A 62 13.39 14.69 -3.92
N PHE A 63 12.25 13.98 -4.02
CA PHE A 63 12.05 12.94 -5.05
C PHE A 63 11.96 13.50 -6.47
N VAL A 64 11.40 14.69 -6.65
CA VAL A 64 11.44 15.41 -7.94
C VAL A 64 12.88 15.72 -8.35
N ASN A 65 13.72 16.16 -7.40
CA ASN A 65 15.12 16.43 -7.65
C ASN A 65 15.89 15.12 -7.99
N ASP A 66 15.71 14.08 -7.20
CA ASP A 66 16.28 12.75 -7.45
C ASP A 66 15.94 12.25 -8.87
N ALA A 67 14.69 12.39 -9.30
CA ALA A 67 14.26 11.98 -10.62
C ALA A 67 14.93 12.82 -11.72
N LYS A 68 15.02 14.15 -11.55
CA LYS A 68 15.71 15.04 -12.51
C LYS A 68 17.19 14.72 -12.64
N GLU A 69 17.88 14.37 -11.55
CA GLU A 69 19.31 13.99 -11.57
C GLU A 69 19.57 12.73 -12.39
N VAL A 70 18.61 11.79 -12.43
CA VAL A 70 18.70 10.57 -13.25
C VAL A 70 18.47 10.88 -14.75
N GLY A 71 17.91 12.04 -15.07
CA GLY A 71 17.61 12.44 -16.45
C GLY A 71 16.40 11.66 -16.99
N ILE A 72 15.25 11.85 -16.36
CA ILE A 72 13.98 11.27 -16.79
C ILE A 72 13.36 12.04 -17.96
N ASP A 73 12.56 11.33 -18.78
CA ASP A 73 11.77 11.94 -19.84
C ASP A 73 10.38 12.37 -19.30
N ASP A 74 9.77 11.53 -18.43
CA ASP A 74 8.43 11.75 -17.86
C ASP A 74 8.45 11.63 -16.35
N LEU A 75 7.69 12.51 -15.67
CA LEU A 75 7.44 12.44 -14.22
C LEU A 75 5.95 12.60 -13.92
N TYR A 76 5.38 11.65 -13.20
CA TYR A 76 3.99 11.67 -12.77
C TYR A 76 3.90 11.56 -11.25
N ALA A 77 2.98 12.33 -10.65
CA ALA A 77 2.66 12.27 -9.23
C ALA A 77 1.22 11.84 -9.04
N TYR A 78 0.99 10.91 -8.10
CA TYR A 78 -0.31 10.38 -7.77
C TYR A 78 -0.59 10.50 -6.27
N GLY A 79 -1.79 10.95 -5.95
CA GLY A 79 -2.32 10.97 -4.58
C GLY A 79 -3.36 9.87 -4.40
N THR A 80 -3.38 9.24 -3.22
CA THR A 80 -4.26 8.11 -2.91
C THR A 80 -5.30 8.48 -1.85
N ALA A 81 -5.84 7.51 -1.12
CA ALA A 81 -6.93 7.65 -0.15
C ALA A 81 -6.86 8.91 0.71
N ILE A 82 -5.68 9.31 1.17
CA ILE A 82 -5.50 10.46 2.08
C ILE A 82 -6.02 11.78 1.49
N PHE A 83 -5.87 11.97 0.18
CA PHE A 83 -6.34 13.18 -0.51
C PHE A 83 -7.85 13.16 -0.73
N ARG A 84 -8.47 11.98 -0.84
CA ARG A 84 -9.92 11.84 -0.98
C ARG A 84 -10.66 11.96 0.34
N ASP A 85 -10.05 11.46 1.41
CA ASP A 85 -10.70 11.30 2.71
C ASP A 85 -10.53 12.52 3.62
N SER A 86 -9.52 13.36 3.34
CA SER A 86 -9.29 14.57 4.09
C SER A 86 -10.08 15.76 3.53
N PRO A 87 -10.79 16.56 4.35
CA PRO A 87 -11.50 17.75 3.90
C PRO A 87 -10.60 18.78 3.18
N ASP A 88 -9.33 18.83 3.56
CA ASP A 88 -8.34 19.73 2.97
C ASP A 88 -7.39 19.02 1.97
N GLY A 89 -7.69 17.77 1.60
CA GLY A 89 -6.88 16.99 0.66
C GLY A 89 -6.76 17.64 -0.72
N ALA A 90 -7.86 18.08 -1.30
CA ALA A 90 -7.84 18.76 -2.60
C ALA A 90 -7.05 20.10 -2.59
N SER A 91 -7.13 20.86 -1.50
CA SER A 91 -6.32 22.08 -1.35
C SER A 91 -4.85 21.78 -1.16
N PHE A 92 -4.53 20.70 -0.45
CA PHE A 92 -3.16 20.26 -0.27
C PHE A 92 -2.56 19.69 -1.57
N ALA A 93 -3.35 19.01 -2.40
CA ALA A 93 -2.92 18.58 -3.73
C ALA A 93 -2.47 19.77 -4.59
N LYS A 94 -3.25 20.85 -4.62
CA LYS A 94 -2.86 22.09 -5.31
C LYS A 94 -1.58 22.70 -4.75
N GLU A 95 -1.41 22.69 -3.42
CA GLU A 95 -0.18 23.17 -2.79
C GLU A 95 1.03 22.34 -3.23
N VAL A 96 0.89 21.00 -3.35
CA VAL A 96 1.94 20.12 -3.87
C VAL A 96 2.28 20.50 -5.32
N GLU A 97 1.28 20.66 -6.20
CA GLU A 97 1.48 21.08 -7.59
C GLU A 97 2.18 22.44 -7.70
N GLU A 98 1.74 23.43 -6.93
CA GLU A 98 2.33 24.77 -6.92
C GLU A 98 3.80 24.76 -6.48
N LYS A 99 4.13 23.97 -5.46
CA LYS A 99 5.48 23.89 -4.89
C LYS A 99 6.45 23.08 -5.74
N THR A 100 5.97 22.00 -6.35
CA THR A 100 6.83 21.05 -7.10
C THR A 100 6.81 21.27 -8.61
N GLN A 101 5.81 22.01 -9.12
CA GLN A 101 5.52 22.21 -10.53
C GLN A 101 5.22 20.89 -11.27
N ILE A 102 4.74 19.88 -10.53
CA ILE A 102 4.34 18.57 -11.07
C ILE A 102 2.84 18.39 -10.84
N PRO A 103 2.03 18.09 -11.87
CA PRO A 103 0.62 17.77 -11.71
C PRO A 103 0.44 16.57 -10.78
N LEU A 104 -0.51 16.66 -9.85
CA LEU A 104 -0.85 15.59 -8.92
C LEU A 104 -2.23 15.01 -9.26
N HIS A 105 -2.25 13.79 -9.75
CA HIS A 105 -3.47 13.07 -10.06
C HIS A 105 -3.98 12.31 -8.83
N ILE A 106 -5.19 12.65 -8.36
CA ILE A 106 -5.81 11.92 -7.24
C ILE A 106 -6.56 10.72 -7.81
N LEU A 107 -6.04 9.53 -7.55
CA LEU A 107 -6.65 8.27 -7.98
C LEU A 107 -7.93 7.99 -7.19
N SER A 108 -8.96 7.50 -7.85
CA SER A 108 -10.09 6.87 -7.19
C SER A 108 -9.67 5.53 -6.55
N GLY A 109 -10.42 5.04 -5.57
CA GLY A 109 -10.09 3.74 -4.96
C GLY A 109 -10.16 2.56 -5.93
N THR A 110 -11.03 2.66 -6.95
CA THR A 110 -11.12 1.63 -8.00
C THR A 110 -9.99 1.70 -9.01
N GLU A 111 -9.40 2.87 -9.23
CA GLU A 111 -8.16 3.02 -10.01
C GLU A 111 -6.97 2.49 -9.23
N GLU A 112 -6.85 2.77 -7.93
CA GLU A 112 -5.81 2.18 -7.08
C GLU A 112 -5.88 0.65 -7.12
N ALA A 113 -7.08 0.07 -6.96
CA ALA A 113 -7.29 -1.38 -7.05
C ALA A 113 -6.86 -1.95 -8.41
N PHE A 114 -7.22 -1.27 -9.50
CA PHE A 114 -6.87 -1.66 -10.86
C PHE A 114 -5.36 -1.66 -11.08
N TYR A 115 -4.68 -0.56 -10.74
CA TYR A 115 -3.24 -0.45 -10.97
C TYR A 115 -2.44 -1.38 -10.06
N SER A 116 -2.86 -1.60 -8.80
CA SER A 116 -2.24 -2.60 -7.93
C SER A 116 -2.38 -4.01 -8.53
N TYR A 117 -3.52 -4.33 -9.16
CA TYR A 117 -3.71 -5.58 -9.87
C TYR A 117 -2.78 -5.70 -11.10
N VAL A 118 -2.72 -4.68 -11.95
CA VAL A 118 -1.85 -4.67 -13.14
C VAL A 118 -0.40 -4.86 -12.76
N GLY A 119 0.06 -4.19 -11.69
CA GLY A 119 1.44 -4.30 -11.23
C GLY A 119 1.81 -5.66 -10.63
N ALA A 120 0.88 -6.36 -10.01
CA ALA A 120 1.17 -7.50 -9.16
C ALA A 120 0.59 -8.85 -9.61
N ALA A 121 -0.49 -8.88 -10.42
CA ALA A 121 -1.18 -10.13 -10.76
C ALA A 121 -0.30 -11.16 -11.48
N GLY A 122 0.70 -10.70 -12.23
CA GLY A 122 1.62 -11.56 -12.98
C GLY A 122 0.95 -12.28 -14.14
N SER A 123 1.48 -13.43 -14.54
CA SER A 123 1.05 -14.16 -15.73
C SER A 123 -0.40 -14.67 -15.63
N PRO A 124 -1.17 -14.54 -16.70
CA PRO A 124 -2.61 -14.77 -16.73
C PRO A 124 -2.96 -16.24 -16.89
N GLY A 125 -2.76 -17.06 -15.89
CA GLY A 125 -3.15 -18.47 -15.94
C GLY A 125 -4.30 -18.87 -15.02
N ALA A 126 -4.72 -17.96 -14.12
CA ALA A 126 -5.74 -18.23 -13.10
C ALA A 126 -6.50 -16.98 -12.72
N LEU A 127 -7.75 -17.16 -12.28
CA LEU A 127 -8.52 -16.11 -11.63
C LEU A 127 -7.77 -15.68 -10.36
N THR A 128 -7.37 -14.42 -10.30
CA THR A 128 -6.48 -13.88 -9.27
C THR A 128 -7.15 -12.72 -8.55
N ALA A 129 -7.08 -12.69 -7.22
CA ALA A 129 -7.35 -11.51 -6.43
C ALA A 129 -6.04 -10.87 -5.98
N VAL A 130 -5.90 -9.58 -6.21
CA VAL A 130 -4.83 -8.74 -5.66
C VAL A 130 -5.42 -7.87 -4.58
N VAL A 131 -4.76 -7.84 -3.42
CA VAL A 131 -5.16 -7.05 -2.24
C VAL A 131 -4.02 -6.15 -1.83
N ASP A 132 -4.29 -4.86 -1.75
CA ASP A 132 -3.37 -3.84 -1.25
C ASP A 132 -3.87 -3.30 0.09
N ILE A 133 -3.17 -3.61 1.18
CA ILE A 133 -3.50 -3.09 2.52
C ILE A 133 -2.61 -1.86 2.77
N GLY A 134 -3.17 -0.70 2.43
CA GLY A 134 -2.51 0.58 2.58
C GLY A 134 -2.65 1.22 3.97
N GLY A 135 -2.29 2.51 4.05
CA GLY A 135 -2.43 3.29 5.29
C GLY A 135 -3.87 3.74 5.57
N GLY A 136 -4.61 4.15 4.53
CA GLY A 136 -5.97 4.70 4.63
C GLY A 136 -7.07 3.74 4.19
N SER A 137 -6.77 2.85 3.27
CA SER A 137 -7.72 1.95 2.63
C SER A 137 -7.12 0.57 2.35
N THR A 138 -7.99 -0.35 1.94
CA THR A 138 -7.64 -1.66 1.39
C THR A 138 -8.33 -1.81 0.05
N GLU A 139 -7.55 -1.97 -0.98
CA GLU A 139 -8.00 -2.20 -2.34
C GLU A 139 -8.06 -3.70 -2.63
N ILE A 140 -9.15 -4.13 -3.29
CA ILE A 140 -9.32 -5.52 -3.75
C ILE A 140 -9.71 -5.48 -5.22
N CYS A 141 -8.93 -6.17 -6.05
CA CYS A 141 -9.20 -6.32 -7.47
C CYS A 141 -9.10 -7.79 -7.86
N MET A 142 -10.10 -8.29 -8.59
CA MET A 142 -10.14 -9.66 -9.11
C MET A 142 -10.24 -9.65 -10.63
N GLY A 143 -9.44 -10.47 -11.28
CA GLY A 143 -9.45 -10.59 -12.73
C GLY A 143 -8.78 -11.87 -13.22
N PHE A 144 -8.93 -12.11 -14.52
CA PHE A 144 -8.22 -13.16 -15.27
C PHE A 144 -7.43 -12.50 -16.41
N GLY A 145 -6.11 -12.44 -16.26
CA GLY A 145 -5.28 -11.67 -17.17
C GLY A 145 -5.65 -10.18 -17.12
N ASN A 146 -6.02 -9.60 -18.24
CA ASN A 146 -6.45 -8.19 -18.35
C ASN A 146 -7.96 -8.00 -18.16
N ASP A 147 -8.72 -9.09 -18.03
CA ASP A 147 -10.17 -9.01 -17.84
C ASP A 147 -10.49 -8.85 -16.36
N ILE A 148 -10.86 -7.64 -15.97
CA ILE A 148 -11.21 -7.30 -14.59
C ILE A 148 -12.68 -7.59 -14.34
N GLY A 149 -12.96 -8.53 -13.44
CA GLY A 149 -14.30 -8.92 -13.04
C GLY A 149 -14.86 -8.12 -11.86
N PHE A 150 -13.97 -7.69 -10.94
CA PHE A 150 -14.36 -6.95 -9.74
C PHE A 150 -13.25 -6.04 -9.25
N ARG A 151 -13.59 -4.87 -8.73
CA ARG A 151 -12.65 -3.97 -8.04
C ARG A 151 -13.38 -3.10 -7.03
N THR A 152 -12.78 -2.92 -5.86
CA THR A 152 -13.31 -2.06 -4.80
C THR A 152 -12.17 -1.48 -3.95
N SER A 153 -12.48 -0.42 -3.22
CA SER A 153 -11.65 0.13 -2.15
C SER A 153 -12.47 0.24 -0.88
N LEU A 154 -11.98 -0.33 0.18
CA LEU A 154 -12.63 -0.35 1.50
C LEU A 154 -11.90 0.64 2.43
N PRO A 155 -12.61 1.37 3.29
CA PRO A 155 -12.00 2.31 4.24
C PRO A 155 -11.33 1.58 5.42
N LEU A 156 -10.47 0.61 5.09
CA LEU A 156 -9.66 -0.20 6.00
C LEU A 156 -8.19 0.04 5.69
N GLY A 157 -7.46 0.70 6.58
CA GLY A 157 -6.02 0.93 6.41
C GLY A 157 -5.31 0.94 7.74
N CYS A 158 -4.02 0.55 7.75
CA CYS A 158 -3.28 0.38 8.99
C CYS A 158 -3.19 1.67 9.82
N VAL A 159 -3.02 2.85 9.20
CA VAL A 159 -3.00 4.16 9.89
C VAL A 159 -4.39 4.52 10.39
N ARG A 160 -5.42 4.40 9.51
CA ARG A 160 -6.81 4.68 9.84
C ARG A 160 -7.27 3.85 11.04
N CYS A 161 -7.07 2.55 10.99
CA CYS A 161 -7.56 1.62 12.01
C CYS A 161 -6.79 1.75 13.33
N THR A 162 -5.48 2.03 13.30
CA THR A 162 -4.71 2.36 14.51
C THR A 162 -5.26 3.58 15.22
N GLY A 163 -5.78 4.56 14.48
CA GLY A 163 -6.39 5.75 15.07
C GLY A 163 -7.83 5.55 15.57
N GLN A 164 -8.53 4.50 15.13
CA GLN A 164 -9.93 4.25 15.45
C GLN A 164 -10.15 3.17 16.52
N PHE A 165 -9.22 2.22 16.61
CA PHE A 165 -9.33 1.06 17.50
C PHE A 165 -8.17 1.02 18.50
N ASP A 166 -8.42 0.48 19.70
CA ASP A 166 -7.38 0.24 20.69
C ASP A 166 -6.51 -0.97 20.30
N MET A 167 -5.35 -0.71 19.71
CA MET A 167 -4.42 -1.77 19.27
C MET A 167 -3.53 -2.32 20.40
N VAL A 168 -3.75 -1.90 21.65
CA VAL A 168 -3.04 -2.43 22.82
C VAL A 168 -3.80 -3.56 23.49
N GLY A 169 -5.13 -3.54 23.44
CA GLY A 169 -6.01 -4.50 24.09
C GLY A 169 -6.58 -5.55 23.14
N ALA A 170 -6.73 -6.80 23.60
CA ALA A 170 -7.38 -7.87 22.84
C ALA A 170 -8.81 -7.51 22.39
N ARG A 171 -9.50 -6.67 23.16
CA ARG A 171 -10.82 -6.14 22.80
C ARG A 171 -10.78 -5.32 21.51
N GLY A 172 -9.82 -4.40 21.38
CA GLY A 172 -9.72 -3.55 20.18
C GLY A 172 -9.38 -4.34 18.93
N ILE A 173 -8.54 -5.37 19.03
CA ILE A 173 -8.27 -6.30 17.93
C ILE A 173 -9.57 -7.03 17.50
N GLY A 174 -10.36 -7.51 18.46
CA GLY A 174 -11.65 -8.17 18.17
C GLY A 174 -12.67 -7.22 17.54
N GLU A 175 -12.73 -5.96 18.00
CA GLU A 175 -13.59 -4.91 17.42
C GLU A 175 -13.15 -4.58 15.99
N LEU A 176 -11.84 -4.48 15.72
CA LEU A 176 -11.32 -4.27 14.36
C LEU A 176 -11.64 -5.46 13.45
N LYS A 177 -11.43 -6.71 13.89
CA LYS A 177 -11.79 -7.89 13.09
C LYS A 177 -13.27 -7.89 12.70
N LYS A 178 -14.16 -7.60 13.66
CA LYS A 178 -15.60 -7.48 13.38
C LYS A 178 -15.88 -6.41 12.34
N HIS A 179 -15.26 -5.24 12.47
CA HIS A 179 -15.40 -4.16 11.50
C HIS A 179 -14.87 -4.56 10.11
N CYS A 180 -13.75 -5.29 10.05
CA CYS A 180 -13.24 -5.86 8.79
C CYS A 180 -14.27 -6.77 8.13
N PHE A 181 -14.88 -7.69 8.87
CA PHE A 181 -15.90 -8.62 8.34
C PHE A 181 -17.13 -7.89 7.78
N GLU A 182 -17.59 -6.83 8.47
CA GLU A 182 -18.70 -5.99 8.00
C GLU A 182 -18.36 -5.30 6.66
N LEU A 183 -17.11 -4.90 6.45
CA LEU A 183 -16.68 -4.26 5.20
C LEU A 183 -16.33 -5.26 4.09
N PHE A 184 -15.76 -6.42 4.43
CA PHE A 184 -15.44 -7.47 3.45
C PHE A 184 -16.66 -8.06 2.76
N SER A 185 -17.85 -8.01 3.40
CA SER A 185 -19.11 -8.38 2.75
C SER A 185 -19.43 -7.59 1.48
N ARG A 186 -18.77 -6.46 1.26
CA ARG A 186 -18.87 -5.67 0.02
C ARG A 186 -18.00 -6.22 -1.10
N ALA A 187 -17.25 -7.27 -0.85
CA ALA A 187 -16.33 -7.91 -1.80
C ALA A 187 -16.56 -9.44 -1.85
N ASP A 188 -17.76 -9.93 -1.53
CA ASP A 188 -18.08 -11.35 -1.55
C ASP A 188 -17.87 -12.01 -2.91
N GLU A 189 -17.87 -11.23 -3.99
CA GLU A 189 -17.57 -11.67 -5.36
C GLU A 189 -16.20 -12.35 -5.48
N VAL A 190 -15.24 -12.00 -4.63
CA VAL A 190 -13.90 -12.60 -4.67
C VAL A 190 -13.79 -13.91 -3.89
N ALA A 191 -14.82 -14.36 -3.17
CA ALA A 191 -14.76 -15.53 -2.30
C ALA A 191 -14.44 -16.85 -3.05
N ALA A 192 -14.71 -16.92 -4.35
CA ALA A 192 -14.41 -18.12 -5.17
C ALA A 192 -12.96 -18.15 -5.69
N VAL A 193 -12.17 -17.10 -5.47
CA VAL A 193 -10.80 -17.00 -5.95
C VAL A 193 -9.90 -17.98 -5.21
N LYS A 194 -8.99 -18.64 -5.95
CA LYS A 194 -8.01 -19.55 -5.35
C LYS A 194 -6.58 -19.01 -5.35
N ARG A 195 -6.29 -18.01 -6.17
CA ARG A 195 -4.98 -17.37 -6.23
C ARG A 195 -5.06 -15.96 -5.67
N TRP A 196 -4.42 -15.76 -4.52
CA TRP A 196 -4.36 -14.49 -3.81
C TRP A 196 -2.95 -13.92 -3.90
N VAL A 197 -2.85 -12.63 -4.20
CA VAL A 197 -1.61 -11.86 -4.20
C VAL A 197 -1.80 -10.67 -3.27
N PHE A 198 -0.95 -10.55 -2.26
CA PHE A 198 -0.97 -9.45 -1.31
C PHE A 198 0.17 -8.51 -1.60
N VAL A 199 -0.14 -7.22 -1.64
CA VAL A 199 0.82 -6.15 -1.96
C VAL A 199 0.80 -5.05 -0.90
N GLY A 200 1.62 -4.05 -1.11
CA GLY A 200 1.72 -2.89 -0.25
C GLY A 200 2.54 -3.12 1.00
N GLY A 201 2.66 -2.08 1.79
CA GLY A 201 3.60 -2.08 2.91
C GLY A 201 3.24 -3.03 4.04
N THR A 202 1.97 -3.39 4.22
CA THR A 202 1.55 -4.37 5.25
C THR A 202 2.01 -5.77 4.85
N ALA A 203 1.69 -6.23 3.65
CA ALA A 203 2.05 -7.55 3.16
C ALA A 203 3.57 -7.75 3.10
N THR A 204 4.30 -6.77 2.57
CA THR A 204 5.76 -6.84 2.48
C THR A 204 6.44 -6.81 3.85
N SER A 205 5.87 -6.10 4.85
CA SER A 205 6.37 -6.14 6.22
C SER A 205 6.13 -7.50 6.88
N VAL A 206 4.96 -8.13 6.65
CA VAL A 206 4.67 -9.49 7.13
C VAL A 206 5.69 -10.48 6.56
N ALA A 207 5.88 -10.49 5.24
CA ALA A 207 6.86 -11.37 4.60
C ALA A 207 8.29 -11.15 5.09
N SER A 208 8.68 -9.89 5.33
CA SER A 208 9.99 -9.52 5.86
C SER A 208 10.18 -9.98 7.30
N MET A 209 9.16 -9.84 8.17
CA MET A 209 9.21 -10.29 9.56
C MET A 209 9.21 -11.82 9.68
N LEU A 210 8.45 -12.54 8.86
CA LEU A 210 8.44 -14.00 8.84
C LEU A 210 9.80 -14.58 8.40
N GLN A 211 10.53 -13.85 7.58
CA GLN A 211 11.89 -14.22 7.13
C GLN A 211 12.98 -13.60 8.03
N GLU A 212 12.63 -12.87 9.09
CA GLU A 212 13.57 -12.19 10.01
C GLU A 212 14.65 -11.38 9.28
N MET A 213 14.28 -10.65 8.23
CA MET A 213 15.22 -9.91 7.40
C MET A 213 15.90 -8.80 8.21
N GLU A 214 17.23 -8.72 8.13
CA GLU A 214 17.99 -7.59 8.68
C GLU A 214 17.97 -6.39 7.72
N GLU A 215 18.09 -6.66 6.43
CA GLU A 215 17.95 -5.70 5.35
C GLU A 215 16.84 -6.14 4.40
N TYR A 216 16.05 -5.19 3.93
CA TYR A 216 14.95 -5.47 3.00
C TYR A 216 15.48 -5.95 1.65
N ASP A 217 15.04 -7.12 1.21
CA ASP A 217 15.39 -7.71 -0.08
C ASP A 217 14.13 -8.01 -0.89
N ALA A 218 13.85 -7.15 -1.88
CA ALA A 218 12.68 -7.27 -2.76
C ALA A 218 12.61 -8.62 -3.49
N LYS A 219 13.77 -9.24 -3.80
CA LYS A 219 13.80 -10.55 -4.48
C LYS A 219 13.33 -11.69 -3.57
N LYS A 220 13.55 -11.57 -2.27
CA LYS A 220 13.05 -12.55 -1.29
C LYS A 220 11.59 -12.31 -0.94
N ILE A 221 11.10 -11.08 -1.05
CA ILE A 221 9.69 -10.74 -0.87
C ILE A 221 8.86 -11.21 -2.05
N GLN A 222 9.36 -10.99 -3.27
CA GLN A 222 8.64 -11.33 -4.49
C GLN A 222 8.38 -12.83 -4.58
N GLY A 223 7.12 -13.22 -4.52
CA GLY A 223 6.71 -14.63 -4.60
C GLY A 223 6.75 -15.39 -3.27
N PHE A 224 7.07 -14.70 -2.14
CA PHE A 224 7.02 -15.32 -0.82
C PHE A 224 5.60 -15.76 -0.49
N GLU A 225 5.43 -17.01 -0.07
CA GLU A 225 4.14 -17.57 0.29
C GLU A 225 3.88 -17.39 1.79
N ILE A 226 2.65 -16.96 2.13
CA ILE A 226 2.16 -16.86 3.50
C ILE A 226 0.87 -17.67 3.63
N ASN A 227 0.67 -18.25 4.79
CA ASN A 227 -0.56 -18.97 5.15
C ASN A 227 -1.22 -18.35 6.40
N PRO A 228 -2.48 -18.68 6.72
CA PRO A 228 -3.21 -18.11 7.85
C PRO A 228 -2.53 -18.32 9.21
N GLU A 229 -1.90 -19.47 9.42
CA GLU A 229 -1.23 -19.79 10.69
C GLU A 229 -0.05 -18.83 10.94
N ASP A 230 0.79 -18.60 9.90
CA ASP A 230 1.92 -17.67 9.98
C ASP A 230 1.45 -16.26 10.36
N VAL A 231 0.36 -15.78 9.76
CA VAL A 231 -0.19 -14.44 10.01
C VAL A 231 -0.78 -14.34 11.40
N THR A 232 -1.54 -15.36 11.83
CA THR A 232 -2.15 -15.43 13.16
C THR A 232 -1.08 -15.47 14.25
N ASP A 233 -0.01 -16.25 14.08
CA ASP A 233 1.06 -16.36 15.07
C ASP A 233 1.91 -15.09 15.11
N LEU A 234 2.15 -14.46 13.96
CA LEU A 234 2.78 -13.15 13.92
C LEU A 234 1.93 -12.09 14.63
N LEU A 235 0.60 -12.08 14.43
CA LEU A 235 -0.30 -11.16 15.12
C LEU A 235 -0.23 -11.36 16.64
N LYS A 236 -0.27 -12.61 17.13
CA LYS A 236 -0.08 -12.92 18.55
C LYS A 236 1.25 -12.40 19.08
N LYS A 237 2.34 -12.61 18.33
CA LYS A 237 3.67 -12.12 18.71
C LYS A 237 3.68 -10.59 18.83
N LEU A 238 3.19 -9.88 17.80
CA LEU A 238 3.15 -8.42 17.77
C LEU A 238 2.29 -7.81 18.88
N PHE A 239 1.21 -8.49 19.24
CA PHE A 239 0.32 -8.07 20.32
C PHE A 239 0.95 -8.22 21.71
N ASN A 240 1.80 -9.26 21.91
CA ASN A 240 2.41 -9.56 23.21
C ASN A 240 3.70 -8.80 23.49
N ILE A 241 4.24 -8.05 22.55
CA ILE A 241 5.44 -7.22 22.71
C ILE A 241 5.10 -5.73 22.76
N SER A 242 5.91 -4.97 23.46
CA SER A 242 5.76 -3.50 23.56
C SER A 242 6.02 -2.79 22.22
N TYR A 243 5.65 -1.50 22.15
CA TYR A 243 6.00 -0.66 20.99
C TYR A 243 7.51 -0.60 20.79
N GLU A 244 8.27 -0.45 21.86
CA GLU A 244 9.73 -0.38 21.84
C GLU A 244 10.34 -1.67 21.29
N GLU A 245 9.85 -2.82 21.73
CA GLU A 245 10.29 -4.12 21.19
C GLU A 245 9.94 -4.28 19.71
N ARG A 246 8.75 -3.80 19.27
CA ARG A 246 8.40 -3.79 17.86
C ARG A 246 9.33 -2.93 17.01
N CYS A 247 9.83 -1.80 17.53
CA CYS A 247 10.79 -0.95 16.83
C CYS A 247 12.13 -1.68 16.52
N HIS A 248 12.44 -2.75 17.26
CA HIS A 248 13.66 -3.54 17.09
C HIS A 248 13.41 -4.92 16.46
N LEU A 249 12.18 -5.18 16.00
CA LEU A 249 11.84 -6.46 15.41
C LEU A 249 12.45 -6.59 14.01
N LYS A 250 13.22 -7.68 13.79
CA LYS A 250 13.78 -7.97 12.48
C LYS A 250 12.69 -8.04 11.41
N GLY A 251 12.94 -7.44 10.28
CA GLY A 251 11.99 -7.35 9.16
C GLY A 251 10.93 -6.26 9.29
N LEU A 252 10.84 -5.55 10.41
CA LEU A 252 9.94 -4.44 10.59
C LEU A 252 10.70 -3.10 10.60
N ARG A 253 10.31 -2.18 9.74
CA ARG A 253 10.83 -0.80 9.81
C ARG A 253 10.29 -0.12 11.06
N PRO A 254 11.13 0.55 11.90
CA PRO A 254 10.69 1.21 13.13
C PRO A 254 9.52 2.18 12.93
N GLU A 255 9.48 2.87 11.77
CA GLU A 255 8.42 3.84 11.42
C GLU A 255 7.04 3.19 11.19
N ARG A 256 6.98 1.85 11.20
CA ARG A 256 5.74 1.08 11.06
C ARG A 256 5.32 0.38 12.35
N ALA A 257 6.11 0.45 13.41
CA ALA A 257 5.91 -0.29 14.66
C ALA A 257 4.58 0.04 15.35
N ASP A 258 4.06 1.25 15.17
CA ASP A 258 2.79 1.70 15.72
C ASP A 258 1.58 1.23 14.90
N ILE A 259 1.72 1.08 13.59
CA ILE A 259 0.59 0.76 12.68
C ILE A 259 0.54 -0.71 12.27
N ILE A 260 1.60 -1.49 12.52
CA ILE A 260 1.69 -2.85 12.00
C ILE A 260 0.68 -3.81 12.63
N VAL A 261 0.33 -3.62 13.91
CA VAL A 261 -0.67 -4.47 14.58
C VAL A 261 -2.02 -4.37 13.87
N ALA A 262 -2.47 -3.16 13.55
CA ALA A 262 -3.70 -2.95 12.79
C ALA A 262 -3.60 -3.55 11.38
N GLY A 263 -2.47 -3.34 10.68
CA GLY A 263 -2.24 -3.90 9.35
C GLY A 263 -2.31 -5.43 9.33
N VAL A 264 -1.63 -6.09 10.26
CA VAL A 264 -1.65 -7.57 10.37
C VAL A 264 -3.03 -8.07 10.81
N THR A 265 -3.76 -7.32 11.66
CA THR A 265 -5.14 -7.67 12.04
C THR A 265 -6.07 -7.63 10.82
N ILE A 266 -5.94 -6.63 9.94
CA ILE A 266 -6.73 -6.55 8.70
C ILE A 266 -6.40 -7.73 7.79
N LEU A 267 -5.11 -8.07 7.64
CA LEU A 267 -4.67 -9.20 6.82
C LEU A 267 -5.18 -10.54 7.37
N ASP A 268 -5.06 -10.78 8.67
CA ASP A 268 -5.56 -11.97 9.35
C ASP A 268 -7.08 -12.11 9.21
N ALA A 269 -7.82 -11.02 9.42
CA ALA A 269 -9.27 -10.99 9.23
C ALA A 269 -9.67 -11.26 7.77
N LEU A 270 -8.90 -10.77 6.79
CA LEU A 270 -9.16 -11.02 5.37
C LEU A 270 -8.97 -12.49 5.03
N MET A 271 -7.85 -13.08 5.48
CA MET A 271 -7.58 -14.50 5.23
C MET A 271 -8.64 -15.40 5.88
N GLU A 272 -9.09 -15.04 7.07
CA GLU A 272 -10.19 -15.75 7.78
C GLU A 272 -11.51 -15.61 7.03
N TYR A 273 -11.91 -14.39 6.65
CA TYR A 273 -13.21 -14.12 6.03
C TYR A 273 -13.38 -14.82 4.68
N PHE A 274 -12.37 -14.74 3.81
CA PHE A 274 -12.39 -15.35 2.48
C PHE A 274 -11.86 -16.77 2.44
N ALA A 275 -11.57 -17.40 3.59
CA ALA A 275 -10.99 -18.73 3.70
C ALA A 275 -9.76 -18.92 2.80
N VAL A 276 -8.85 -17.94 2.84
CA VAL A 276 -7.61 -17.96 2.07
C VAL A 276 -6.66 -18.98 2.67
N GLU A 277 -6.42 -20.07 1.96
CA GLU A 277 -5.51 -21.13 2.43
C GLU A 277 -4.04 -20.71 2.30
N LYS A 278 -3.74 -19.92 1.25
CA LYS A 278 -2.40 -19.48 0.92
C LYS A 278 -2.44 -18.23 0.06
N ALA A 279 -1.52 -17.31 0.28
CA ALA A 279 -1.33 -16.13 -0.57
C ALA A 279 0.14 -15.92 -0.94
N ILE A 280 0.37 -15.24 -2.05
CA ILE A 280 1.70 -14.84 -2.52
C ILE A 280 1.87 -13.35 -2.19
N VAL A 281 3.02 -12.96 -1.64
CA VAL A 281 3.38 -11.56 -1.45
C VAL A 281 4.12 -11.05 -2.68
N SER A 282 3.76 -9.87 -3.16
CA SER A 282 4.45 -9.20 -4.26
C SER A 282 5.05 -7.87 -3.79
N ASP A 283 6.31 -7.62 -4.19
CA ASP A 283 6.98 -6.31 -4.04
C ASP A 283 6.56 -5.32 -5.15
N ARG A 284 5.94 -5.84 -6.21
CA ARG A 284 5.33 -5.04 -7.27
C ARG A 284 3.91 -4.70 -6.86
N ASP A 285 3.51 -3.44 -7.07
CA ASP A 285 2.24 -2.91 -6.62
C ASP A 285 1.69 -1.80 -7.56
N LEU A 286 0.99 -0.83 -6.99
CA LEU A 286 0.42 0.33 -7.67
C LEU A 286 1.42 1.04 -8.60
N GLN A 287 2.68 1.23 -8.16
CA GLN A 287 3.65 1.99 -8.95
C GLN A 287 4.05 1.25 -10.23
N GLU A 288 4.27 -0.06 -10.18
CA GLU A 288 4.53 -0.86 -11.38
C GLU A 288 3.30 -0.93 -12.28
N GLY A 289 2.09 -1.00 -11.72
CA GLY A 289 0.86 -0.94 -12.50
C GLY A 289 0.70 0.38 -13.25
N LEU A 290 1.06 1.49 -12.62
CA LEU A 290 1.09 2.81 -13.25
C LEU A 290 2.15 2.94 -14.35
N LEU A 291 3.25 2.19 -14.25
CA LEU A 291 4.24 2.11 -15.32
C LEU A 291 3.73 1.33 -16.53
N GLU A 292 3.06 0.19 -16.28
CA GLU A 292 2.65 -0.76 -17.31
C GLU A 292 1.38 -0.34 -18.04
N ALA A 293 0.43 0.22 -17.36
CA ALA A 293 -0.68 0.87 -18.01
C ALA A 293 -0.08 2.05 -18.75
N ASP A 294 -0.03 2.09 -20.07
CA ASP A 294 0.31 3.31 -20.82
C ASP A 294 -0.67 4.40 -20.39
N VAL A 295 -0.44 4.88 -19.16
CA VAL A 295 -1.29 5.74 -18.38
C VAL A 295 -1.21 7.09 -18.95
N ILE A 296 -1.99 7.22 -19.95
CA ILE A 296 -2.13 8.53 -20.39
C ILE A 296 -3.50 8.68 -20.91
N SER A 297 -4.18 9.17 -20.13
CA SER A 297 -5.41 9.96 -20.15
C SER A 297 -6.28 9.48 -19.02
N PRO A 298 -6.62 10.35 -18.08
CA PRO A 298 -7.82 10.16 -17.31
C PRO A 298 -8.98 10.13 -18.31
N VAL A 299 -9.59 8.96 -18.50
CA VAL A 299 -10.92 8.86 -19.09
C VAL A 299 -11.93 9.28 -18.03
#